data_f8ca38a71b59a4cab45ea2196183882f
#
_entry.id   f8ca38a71b59a4cab45ea2196183882f
#
_cell.length_a   1.000
_cell.length_b   1.000
_cell.length_c   1.000
_cell.angle_alpha   90.00
_cell.angle_beta   90.00
_cell.angle_gamma   90.00
#
_symmetry.space_group_name_H-M   'P 1'
#
loop_
_entity.id
_entity.type
_entity.pdbx_description
1 polymer ?
#
loop_
_entity_poly.entity_id
_entity_poly.type
_entity_poly.pdbx_seq_one_letter_code
_entity_poly.pdbx_strand_id
1 'polypeptide(L)'
;MKSCSHPWHCVEIGKNAPSFVKSIIEIPKGSKGKYELDKETGLLRLDRVLFSSVHYPANYGFIPQTYCDDHDPLDILVICSIDVAPLCIVEAKVIGAMEMVDGEERDDKIIAVAGNDMSVNYINTLEELPPHTLVELKRFFEDYKKLEHKNVVVEQFMNKEKAYEIILEGMRLYQEKKEELMPSQ
;
A
#
# COMPACT_ATOMS: atom_id res chain seq x y z
N MET A 1 9.33 19.25 23.02
CA MET A 1 8.85 18.03 22.33
C MET A 1 9.78 17.79 21.17
N LYS A 2 10.49 16.64 21.12
CA LYS A 2 11.24 16.28 19.89
C LYS A 2 10.22 16.07 18.77
N SER A 3 10.39 16.75 17.65
CA SER A 3 9.54 16.60 16.47
C SER A 3 9.81 15.22 15.88
N CYS A 4 8.83 14.34 15.90
CA CYS A 4 8.90 13.06 15.18
C CYS A 4 8.61 13.31 13.71
N SER A 5 9.46 12.86 12.81
CA SER A 5 9.34 13.08 11.36
C SER A 5 9.31 11.80 10.53
N HIS A 6 9.35 10.62 11.17
CA HIS A 6 9.39 9.34 10.46
C HIS A 6 8.04 9.01 9.81
N PRO A 7 7.95 8.78 8.49
CA PRO A 7 6.67 8.60 7.79
C PRO A 7 5.83 7.45 8.34
N TRP A 8 6.45 6.32 8.69
CA TRP A 8 5.75 5.16 9.23
C TRP A 8 5.21 5.39 10.65
N HIS A 9 6.03 5.99 11.52
CA HIS A 9 5.75 6.01 12.95
C HIS A 9 5.06 7.29 13.42
N CYS A 10 5.26 8.41 12.72
CA CYS A 10 4.87 9.74 13.16
C CYS A 10 3.67 10.32 12.40
N VAL A 11 3.30 9.73 11.28
CA VAL A 11 2.05 10.05 10.60
C VAL A 11 0.93 9.21 11.23
N GLU A 12 -0.11 9.86 11.71
CA GLU A 12 -1.29 9.15 12.23
C GLU A 12 -2.06 8.50 11.08
N ILE A 13 -2.56 7.28 11.27
CA ILE A 13 -3.33 6.52 10.27
C ILE A 13 -4.59 7.26 9.80
N GLY A 14 -5.16 8.11 10.62
CA GLY A 14 -6.39 8.86 10.33
C GLY A 14 -7.53 8.52 11.30
N LYS A 15 -8.38 9.51 11.58
CA LYS A 15 -9.46 9.40 12.57
C LYS A 15 -10.60 8.46 12.13
N ASN A 16 -10.75 8.27 10.82
CA ASN A 16 -11.82 7.48 10.23
C ASN A 16 -11.36 6.08 9.79
N ALA A 17 -10.16 5.64 10.25
CA ALA A 17 -9.69 4.28 10.00
C ALA A 17 -10.69 3.26 10.62
N PRO A 18 -10.95 2.13 9.94
CA PRO A 18 -10.30 1.63 8.72
C PRO A 18 -10.95 2.09 7.41
N SER A 19 -12.07 2.82 7.43
CA SER A 19 -12.80 3.17 6.19
C SER A 19 -12.11 4.26 5.36
N PHE A 20 -11.44 5.20 6.02
CA PHE A 20 -10.55 6.19 5.44
C PHE A 20 -9.23 6.15 6.19
N VAL A 21 -8.14 5.98 5.48
CA VAL A 21 -6.78 5.94 6.03
C VAL A 21 -5.91 6.97 5.34
N LYS A 22 -4.90 7.46 6.04
CA LYS A 22 -3.78 8.13 5.38
C LYS A 22 -2.89 7.05 4.78
N SER A 23 -2.42 7.27 3.57
CA SER A 23 -1.40 6.46 2.92
C SER A 23 -0.19 7.32 2.60
N ILE A 24 1.00 6.74 2.71
CA ILE A 24 2.24 7.36 2.27
C ILE A 24 2.61 6.71 0.94
N ILE A 25 2.67 7.49 -0.12
CA ILE A 25 3.01 6.98 -1.44
C ILE A 25 4.53 6.84 -1.56
N GLU A 26 4.99 5.66 -1.93
CA GLU A 26 6.40 5.39 -2.24
C GLU A 26 6.65 5.40 -3.74
N ILE A 27 5.71 4.85 -4.50
CA ILE A 27 5.84 4.59 -5.93
C ILE A 27 4.68 5.23 -6.68
N PRO A 28 4.94 6.23 -7.53
CA PRO A 28 3.90 6.82 -8.39
C PRO A 28 3.36 5.81 -9.41
N LYS A 29 2.09 5.98 -9.76
CA LYS A 29 1.52 5.32 -10.95
C LYS A 29 2.40 5.57 -12.18
N GLY A 30 2.62 4.55 -12.99
CA GLY A 30 3.46 4.63 -14.19
C GLY A 30 4.95 4.48 -13.93
N SER A 31 5.39 4.35 -12.68
CA SER A 31 6.80 4.12 -12.35
C SER A 31 7.25 2.72 -12.77
N LYS A 32 8.50 2.63 -13.20
CA LYS A 32 9.26 1.40 -13.37
C LYS A 32 10.27 1.18 -12.23
N GLY A 33 10.52 2.19 -11.42
CA GLY A 33 11.34 2.11 -10.22
C GLY A 33 10.52 1.57 -9.04
N LYS A 34 11.06 0.57 -8.33
CA LYS A 34 10.57 0.15 -7.02
C LYS A 34 11.31 0.92 -5.96
N TYR A 35 10.59 1.75 -5.22
CA TYR A 35 11.10 2.51 -4.10
C TYR A 35 10.51 1.93 -2.80
N GLU A 36 11.29 1.98 -1.74
CA GLU A 36 10.92 1.51 -0.41
C GLU A 36 11.33 2.53 0.64
N LEU A 37 10.55 2.66 1.69
CA LEU A 37 10.93 3.45 2.85
C LEU A 37 12.13 2.79 3.54
N ASP A 38 13.23 3.51 3.65
CA ASP A 38 14.32 3.13 4.53
C ASP A 38 13.88 3.33 5.99
N LYS A 39 13.76 2.21 6.73
CA LYS A 39 13.16 2.18 8.07
C LYS A 39 13.99 2.91 9.13
N GLU A 40 15.28 3.13 8.89
CA GLU A 40 16.15 3.83 9.82
C GLU A 40 16.09 5.35 9.61
N THR A 41 16.13 5.78 8.35
CA THR A 41 16.25 7.20 8.01
C THR A 41 14.92 7.87 7.69
N GLY A 42 13.88 7.11 7.34
CA GLY A 42 12.60 7.63 6.85
C GLY A 42 12.67 8.23 5.45
N LEU A 43 13.76 8.02 4.72
CA LEU A 43 13.89 8.41 3.32
C LEU A 43 13.46 7.28 2.39
N LEU A 44 13.20 7.61 1.12
CA LEU A 44 12.98 6.60 0.09
C LEU A 44 14.32 6.13 -0.48
N ARG A 45 14.46 4.82 -0.59
CA ARG A 45 15.57 4.16 -1.28
C ARG A 45 15.05 3.53 -2.57
N LEU A 46 15.80 3.67 -3.66
CA LEU A 46 15.56 2.86 -4.85
C LEU A 46 16.01 1.42 -4.55
N ASP A 47 15.04 0.52 -4.40
CA ASP A 47 15.33 -0.91 -4.26
C ASP A 47 15.85 -1.47 -5.60
N ARG A 48 15.07 -1.33 -6.66
CA ARG A 48 15.45 -1.72 -8.01
C ARG A 48 14.62 -1.05 -9.10
N VAL A 49 15.08 -1.13 -10.32
CA VAL A 49 14.26 -0.93 -11.51
C VAL A 49 13.66 -2.28 -11.90
N LEU A 50 12.35 -2.36 -12.14
CA LEU A 50 11.67 -3.60 -12.51
C LEU A 50 12.35 -4.21 -13.75
N PHE A 51 12.65 -5.50 -13.71
CA PHE A 51 13.32 -6.21 -14.81
C PHE A 51 12.41 -6.38 -16.01
N SER A 52 11.11 -6.51 -15.76
CA SER A 52 10.06 -6.59 -16.78
C SER A 52 9.74 -5.20 -17.36
N SER A 53 9.01 -5.16 -18.48
CA SER A 53 8.53 -3.92 -19.10
C SER A 53 7.28 -3.33 -18.44
N VAL A 54 6.76 -3.98 -17.39
CA VAL A 54 5.57 -3.52 -16.67
C VAL A 54 5.86 -2.26 -15.84
N HIS A 55 4.82 -1.48 -15.57
CA HIS A 55 4.85 -0.26 -14.77
C HIS A 55 3.75 -0.34 -13.71
N TYR A 56 3.95 0.28 -12.57
CA TYR A 56 2.94 0.29 -11.50
C TYR A 56 1.60 0.84 -12.01
N PRO A 57 0.51 0.09 -11.94
CA PRO A 57 -0.78 0.50 -12.52
C PRO A 57 -1.55 1.51 -11.65
N ALA A 58 -1.17 1.64 -10.39
CA ALA A 58 -1.73 2.60 -9.43
C ALA A 58 -0.60 3.20 -8.58
N ASN A 59 -0.89 4.26 -7.83
CA ASN A 59 0.03 4.76 -6.83
C ASN A 59 0.15 3.70 -5.72
N TYR A 60 1.37 3.36 -5.34
CA TYR A 60 1.66 2.32 -4.37
C TYR A 60 2.39 2.92 -3.16
N GLY A 61 2.10 2.42 -1.99
CA GLY A 61 2.75 2.83 -0.76
C GLY A 61 2.22 2.03 0.42
N PHE A 62 2.26 2.61 1.59
CA PHE A 62 1.87 1.93 2.82
C PHE A 62 0.94 2.75 3.70
N ILE A 63 0.28 2.08 4.63
CA ILE A 63 -0.56 2.68 5.66
C ILE A 63 0.31 2.88 6.92
N PRO A 64 0.50 4.13 7.40
CA PRO A 64 1.31 4.39 8.59
C PRO A 64 0.70 3.75 9.83
N GLN A 65 1.55 3.44 10.82
CA GLN A 65 1.15 2.83 12.09
C GLN A 65 0.40 1.49 11.94
N THR A 66 0.75 0.73 10.89
CA THR A 66 0.39 -0.68 10.69
C THR A 66 1.65 -1.55 10.67
N TYR A 67 1.49 -2.85 10.90
CA TYR A 67 2.59 -3.83 10.86
C TYR A 67 2.05 -5.19 10.42
N CYS A 68 2.80 -5.90 9.58
CA CYS A 68 2.45 -7.21 9.04
C CYS A 68 3.52 -8.26 9.37
N ASP A 69 3.23 -9.53 9.04
CA ASP A 69 4.11 -10.67 9.36
C ASP A 69 5.43 -10.65 8.60
N ASP A 70 5.48 -9.98 7.44
CA ASP A 70 6.68 -9.72 6.64
C ASP A 70 7.60 -8.62 7.23
N HIS A 71 7.27 -8.11 8.42
CA HIS A 71 7.97 -7.05 9.13
C HIS A 71 7.90 -5.66 8.47
N ASP A 72 6.92 -5.42 7.62
CA ASP A 72 6.65 -4.18 6.92
C ASP A 72 5.29 -3.56 7.30
N PRO A 73 5.08 -2.26 7.06
CA PRO A 73 3.76 -1.67 7.15
C PRO A 73 2.84 -2.24 6.06
N LEU A 74 1.54 -2.24 6.33
CA LEU A 74 0.53 -2.76 5.40
C LEU A 74 0.51 -1.97 4.09
N ASP A 75 0.67 -2.65 2.99
CA ASP A 75 0.69 -2.09 1.64
C ASP A 75 -0.68 -1.60 1.16
N ILE A 76 -0.68 -0.52 0.40
CA ILE A 76 -1.89 0.07 -0.19
C ILE A 76 -1.67 0.50 -1.64
N LEU A 77 -2.66 0.20 -2.48
CA LEU A 77 -2.81 0.69 -3.84
C LEU A 77 -3.84 1.81 -3.84
N VAL A 78 -3.44 3.02 -4.22
CA VAL A 78 -4.32 4.18 -4.28
C VAL A 78 -4.62 4.54 -5.72
N ILE A 79 -5.86 4.29 -6.12
CA ILE A 79 -6.38 4.68 -7.43
C ILE A 79 -6.64 6.19 -7.42
N CYS A 80 -6.02 6.88 -8.35
CA CYS A 80 -6.09 8.32 -8.51
C CYS A 80 -5.98 8.67 -10.00
N SER A 81 -6.54 9.80 -10.41
CA SER A 81 -6.45 10.29 -11.79
C SER A 81 -5.03 10.73 -12.18
N ILE A 82 -4.18 11.02 -11.19
CA ILE A 82 -2.78 11.45 -11.38
C ILE A 82 -1.78 10.49 -10.75
N ASP A 83 -0.53 10.59 -11.15
CA ASP A 83 0.64 10.08 -10.47
C ASP A 83 0.96 10.99 -9.27
N VAL A 84 0.97 10.41 -8.07
CA VAL A 84 1.20 11.14 -6.81
C VAL A 84 2.69 11.14 -6.48
N ALA A 85 3.22 12.30 -6.10
CA ALA A 85 4.64 12.43 -5.74
C ALA A 85 5.01 11.50 -4.56
N PRO A 86 6.21 10.89 -4.58
CA PRO A 86 6.72 10.09 -3.48
C PRO A 86 6.74 10.86 -2.15
N LEU A 87 6.50 10.16 -1.04
CA LEU A 87 6.32 10.68 0.32
C LEU A 87 5.11 11.60 0.52
N CYS A 88 4.23 11.71 -0.48
CA CYS A 88 2.98 12.44 -0.32
C CYS A 88 2.00 11.64 0.56
N ILE A 89 1.34 12.35 1.48
CA ILE A 89 0.22 11.81 2.27
C ILE A 89 -1.06 11.93 1.44
N VAL A 90 -1.74 10.82 1.20
CA VAL A 90 -3.04 10.79 0.54
C VAL A 90 -4.10 10.27 1.52
N GLU A 91 -5.20 10.98 1.68
CA GLU A 91 -6.39 10.42 2.33
C GLU A 91 -7.08 9.47 1.37
N ALA A 92 -7.08 8.19 1.70
CA ALA A 92 -7.53 7.11 0.85
C ALA A 92 -8.80 6.45 1.43
N LYS A 93 -9.86 6.39 0.63
CA LYS A 93 -11.08 5.65 0.94
C LYS A 93 -10.90 4.19 0.55
N VAL A 94 -10.96 3.30 1.53
CA VAL A 94 -10.79 1.85 1.34
C VAL A 94 -12.02 1.28 0.65
N ILE A 95 -11.81 0.55 -0.45
CA ILE A 95 -12.86 -0.07 -1.25
C ILE A 95 -12.75 -1.60 -1.35
N GLY A 96 -11.62 -2.17 -0.92
CA GLY A 96 -11.39 -3.62 -0.91
C GLY A 96 -9.93 -3.95 -0.65
N ALA A 97 -9.57 -5.21 -0.89
CA ALA A 97 -8.21 -5.71 -0.80
C ALA A 97 -7.93 -6.76 -1.88
N MET A 98 -6.67 -7.03 -2.11
CA MET A 98 -6.18 -8.09 -2.98
C MET A 98 -5.38 -9.08 -2.12
N GLU A 99 -5.81 -10.33 -2.09
CA GLU A 99 -5.09 -11.42 -1.44
C GLU A 99 -3.99 -11.93 -2.36
N MET A 100 -2.78 -11.87 -1.87
CA MET A 100 -1.59 -12.20 -2.64
C MET A 100 -0.61 -13.03 -1.81
N VAL A 101 0.08 -13.95 -2.48
CA VAL A 101 1.17 -14.73 -1.93
C VAL A 101 2.43 -14.46 -2.75
N ASP A 102 3.50 -14.03 -2.09
CA ASP A 102 4.82 -13.82 -2.67
C ASP A 102 5.77 -14.93 -2.17
N GLY A 103 6.04 -15.91 -3.01
CA GLY A 103 6.75 -17.11 -2.59
C GLY A 103 5.93 -17.97 -1.62
N GLU A 104 6.26 -17.95 -0.35
CA GLU A 104 5.55 -18.67 0.73
C GLU A 104 4.87 -17.72 1.74
N GLU A 105 5.02 -16.41 1.56
CA GLU A 105 4.53 -15.39 2.48
C GLU A 105 3.24 -14.73 1.97
N ARG A 106 2.32 -14.51 2.89
CA ARG A 106 1.11 -13.75 2.61
C ARG A 106 1.46 -12.26 2.53
N ASP A 107 1.04 -11.61 1.46
CA ASP A 107 1.40 -10.23 1.14
C ASP A 107 0.18 -9.46 0.59
N ASP A 108 -0.86 -9.33 1.43
CA ASP A 108 -2.12 -8.69 1.06
C ASP A 108 -1.92 -7.19 0.77
N LYS A 109 -2.67 -6.67 -0.20
CA LYS A 109 -2.64 -5.26 -0.58
C LYS A 109 -4.03 -4.64 -0.40
N ILE A 110 -4.10 -3.54 0.33
CA ILE A 110 -5.34 -2.74 0.42
C ILE A 110 -5.57 -2.01 -0.90
N ILE A 111 -6.80 -1.95 -1.36
CA ILE A 111 -7.21 -1.18 -2.53
C ILE A 111 -8.09 -0.02 -2.08
N ALA A 112 -7.71 1.18 -2.46
CA ALA A 112 -8.38 2.40 -2.09
C ALA A 112 -8.44 3.39 -3.26
N VAL A 113 -9.32 4.38 -3.15
CA VAL A 113 -9.37 5.54 -4.05
C VAL A 113 -8.95 6.80 -3.31
N ALA A 114 -8.32 7.74 -3.99
CA ALA A 114 -7.96 9.03 -3.41
C ALA A 114 -9.23 9.81 -3.02
N GLY A 115 -9.39 10.11 -1.73
CA GLY A 115 -10.60 10.76 -1.20
C GLY A 115 -10.81 12.18 -1.73
N ASN A 116 -9.74 12.87 -2.10
CA ASN A 116 -9.77 14.25 -2.62
C ASN A 116 -9.79 14.32 -4.16
N ASP A 117 -9.87 13.19 -4.86
CA ASP A 117 -9.96 13.14 -6.32
C ASP A 117 -11.42 12.93 -6.75
N MET A 118 -12.05 13.99 -7.26
CA MET A 118 -13.44 13.97 -7.72
C MET A 118 -13.71 12.98 -8.86
N SER A 119 -12.64 12.56 -9.57
CA SER A 119 -12.76 11.59 -10.68
C SER A 119 -12.95 10.15 -10.20
N VAL A 120 -12.63 9.85 -8.94
CA VAL A 120 -12.68 8.49 -8.39
C VAL A 120 -13.31 8.39 -7.00
N ASN A 121 -13.46 9.50 -6.26
CA ASN A 121 -13.91 9.46 -4.87
C ASN A 121 -15.38 9.02 -4.69
N TYR A 122 -16.18 8.95 -5.76
CA TYR A 122 -17.54 8.40 -5.75
C TYR A 122 -17.56 6.86 -5.66
N ILE A 123 -16.46 6.20 -6.02
CA ILE A 123 -16.32 4.72 -5.99
C ILE A 123 -16.28 4.24 -4.54
N ASN A 124 -17.10 3.24 -4.18
CA ASN A 124 -17.25 2.73 -2.81
C ASN A 124 -16.96 1.24 -2.67
N THR A 125 -16.89 0.52 -3.79
CA THR A 125 -16.61 -0.92 -3.84
C THR A 125 -15.75 -1.26 -5.06
N LEU A 126 -15.16 -2.44 -5.07
CA LEU A 126 -14.33 -2.90 -6.19
C LEU A 126 -15.14 -3.06 -7.48
N GLU A 127 -16.43 -3.41 -7.37
CA GLU A 127 -17.33 -3.62 -8.50
C GLU A 127 -17.67 -2.31 -9.23
N GLU A 128 -17.51 -1.17 -8.57
CA GLU A 128 -17.71 0.15 -9.18
C GLU A 128 -16.49 0.62 -10.00
N LEU A 129 -15.34 -0.07 -9.87
CA LEU A 129 -14.19 0.19 -10.72
C LEU A 129 -14.44 -0.22 -12.17
N PRO A 130 -13.79 0.44 -13.16
CA PRO A 130 -13.77 -0.09 -14.51
C PRO A 130 -13.30 -1.55 -14.48
N PRO A 131 -14.01 -2.49 -15.13
CA PRO A 131 -13.74 -3.94 -14.99
C PRO A 131 -12.31 -4.35 -15.32
N HIS A 132 -11.64 -3.62 -16.21
CA HIS A 132 -10.26 -3.90 -16.60
C HIS A 132 -9.23 -3.53 -15.50
N THR A 133 -9.56 -2.62 -14.58
CA THR A 133 -8.64 -2.17 -13.52
C THR A 133 -8.14 -3.32 -12.65
N LEU A 134 -9.04 -4.17 -12.18
CA LEU A 134 -8.66 -5.34 -11.36
C LEU A 134 -7.84 -6.36 -12.15
N VAL A 135 -8.12 -6.51 -13.46
CA VAL A 135 -7.35 -7.39 -14.34
C VAL A 135 -5.91 -6.88 -14.49
N GLU A 136 -5.73 -5.57 -14.65
CA GLU A 136 -4.39 -4.95 -14.74
C GLU A 136 -3.63 -5.07 -13.42
N LEU A 137 -4.28 -4.80 -12.28
CA LEU A 137 -3.67 -4.96 -10.96
C LEU A 137 -3.17 -6.40 -10.75
N LYS A 138 -4.04 -7.37 -10.97
CA LYS A 138 -3.69 -8.79 -10.86
C LYS A 138 -2.52 -9.13 -11.75
N ARG A 139 -2.60 -8.78 -13.04
CA ARG A 139 -1.57 -9.12 -14.03
C ARG A 139 -0.23 -8.48 -13.72
N PHE A 140 -0.23 -7.23 -13.25
CA PHE A 140 0.99 -6.55 -12.84
C PHE A 140 1.74 -7.34 -11.76
N PHE A 141 1.08 -7.71 -10.67
CA PHE A 141 1.71 -8.43 -9.57
C PHE A 141 2.12 -9.85 -9.94
N GLU A 142 1.39 -10.53 -10.81
CA GLU A 142 1.80 -11.84 -11.32
C GLU A 142 3.01 -11.79 -12.27
N ASP A 143 3.28 -10.63 -12.90
CA ASP A 143 4.34 -10.48 -13.90
C ASP A 143 5.60 -9.74 -13.39
N TYR A 144 5.48 -8.86 -12.39
CA TYR A 144 6.53 -7.91 -12.04
C TYR A 144 7.83 -8.56 -11.52
N LYS A 145 7.74 -9.77 -10.93
CA LYS A 145 8.88 -10.57 -10.44
C LYS A 145 9.25 -11.76 -11.34
N LYS A 146 8.56 -12.01 -12.46
CA LYS A 146 8.82 -13.17 -13.32
C LYS A 146 10.26 -13.24 -13.83
N LEU A 147 10.83 -12.11 -14.25
CA LEU A 147 12.22 -12.07 -14.72
C LEU A 147 13.24 -12.11 -13.56
N GLU A 148 12.77 -12.04 -12.33
CA GLU A 148 13.56 -12.27 -11.11
C GLU A 148 13.49 -13.73 -10.65
N HIS A 149 12.82 -14.60 -11.45
CA HIS A 149 12.58 -16.03 -11.14
C HIS A 149 11.80 -16.24 -9.82
N LYS A 150 10.99 -15.27 -9.43
CA LYS A 150 10.10 -15.34 -8.26
C LYS A 150 8.66 -15.54 -8.72
N ASN A 151 7.91 -16.33 -7.96
CA ASN A 151 6.50 -16.57 -8.24
C ASN A 151 5.63 -15.78 -7.28
N VAL A 152 4.71 -15.01 -7.86
CA VAL A 152 3.67 -14.27 -7.14
C VAL A 152 2.32 -14.77 -7.64
N VAL A 153 1.42 -15.06 -6.72
CA VAL A 153 0.05 -15.50 -7.03
C VAL A 153 -0.93 -14.53 -6.41
N VAL A 154 -1.79 -13.94 -7.23
CA VAL A 154 -2.95 -13.18 -6.77
C VAL A 154 -4.13 -14.15 -6.70
N GLU A 155 -4.55 -14.49 -5.48
CA GLU A 155 -5.59 -15.49 -5.25
C GLU A 155 -6.97 -14.91 -5.55
N GLN A 156 -7.35 -13.82 -4.88
CA GLN A 156 -8.66 -13.19 -5.05
C GLN A 156 -8.65 -11.71 -4.69
N PHE A 157 -9.72 -11.05 -5.10
CA PHE A 157 -10.07 -9.73 -4.59
C PHE A 157 -11.14 -9.88 -3.49
N MET A 158 -10.96 -9.12 -2.42
CA MET A 158 -11.81 -9.15 -1.23
C MET A 158 -12.56 -7.83 -1.08
N ASN A 159 -13.78 -7.89 -0.53
CA ASN A 159 -14.59 -6.72 -0.27
C ASN A 159 -13.97 -5.79 0.80
N LYS A 160 -14.55 -4.61 0.97
CA LYS A 160 -14.06 -3.60 1.92
C LYS A 160 -14.15 -4.05 3.39
N GLU A 161 -15.13 -4.87 3.74
CA GLU A 161 -15.29 -5.40 5.09
C GLU A 161 -14.07 -6.26 5.46
N LYS A 162 -13.60 -7.09 4.54
CA LYS A 162 -12.38 -7.88 4.74
C LYS A 162 -11.11 -7.01 4.76
N ALA A 163 -11.06 -5.98 3.92
CA ALA A 163 -9.97 -5.00 3.96
C ALA A 163 -9.92 -4.27 5.32
N TYR A 164 -11.07 -3.96 5.92
CA TYR A 164 -11.14 -3.35 7.25
C TYR A 164 -10.57 -4.27 8.34
N GLU A 165 -10.87 -5.57 8.29
CA GLU A 165 -10.30 -6.55 9.23
C GLU A 165 -8.77 -6.59 9.13
N ILE A 166 -8.22 -6.60 7.90
CA ILE A 166 -6.78 -6.60 7.65
C ILE A 166 -6.13 -5.33 8.23
N ILE A 167 -6.73 -4.15 8.00
CA ILE A 167 -6.22 -2.89 8.53
C ILE A 167 -6.23 -2.87 10.06
N LEU A 168 -7.33 -3.32 10.68
CA LEU A 168 -7.46 -3.36 12.14
C LEU A 168 -6.43 -4.32 12.76
N GLU A 169 -6.16 -5.45 12.12
CA GLU A 169 -5.13 -6.38 12.55
C GLU A 169 -3.72 -5.76 12.43
N GLY A 170 -3.41 -5.12 11.31
CA GLY A 170 -2.14 -4.41 11.14
C GLY A 170 -1.93 -3.29 12.17
N MET A 171 -2.99 -2.56 12.54
CA MET A 171 -2.95 -1.56 13.61
C MET A 171 -2.67 -2.20 14.97
N ARG A 172 -3.33 -3.33 15.26
CA ARG A 172 -3.13 -4.08 16.52
C ARG A 172 -1.69 -4.55 16.65
N LEU A 173 -1.16 -5.20 15.62
CA LEU A 173 0.21 -5.70 15.57
C LEU A 173 1.24 -4.55 15.73
N TYR A 174 0.98 -3.42 15.09
CA TYR A 174 1.83 -2.25 15.26
C TYR A 174 1.87 -1.74 16.70
N GLN A 175 0.71 -1.66 17.38
CA GLN A 175 0.66 -1.21 18.77
C GLN A 175 1.41 -2.17 19.71
N GLU A 176 1.34 -3.47 19.47
CA GLU A 176 2.06 -4.49 20.25
C GLU A 176 3.57 -4.40 20.08
N LYS A 177 4.04 -4.02 18.89
CA LYS A 177 5.48 -3.97 18.56
C LYS A 177 6.07 -2.57 18.53
N LYS A 178 5.28 -1.55 18.82
CA LYS A 178 5.65 -0.14 18.66
C LYS A 178 6.97 0.24 19.34
N GLU A 179 7.22 -0.26 20.55
CA GLU A 179 8.44 0.05 21.31
C GLU A 179 9.68 -0.55 20.64
N GLU A 180 9.54 -1.72 20.01
CA GLU A 180 10.61 -2.41 19.29
C GLU A 180 10.89 -1.75 17.93
N LEU A 181 9.83 -1.23 17.26
CA LEU A 181 9.91 -0.65 15.92
C LEU A 181 10.39 0.80 15.90
N MET A 182 10.23 1.52 17.00
CA MET A 182 10.67 2.92 17.07
C MET A 182 12.20 2.98 17.10
N PRO A 183 12.84 3.76 16.20
CA PRO A 183 14.30 3.91 16.20
C PRO A 183 14.76 4.39 17.59
N SER A 184 15.82 3.78 18.09
CA SER A 184 16.46 4.18 19.37
C SER A 184 16.80 5.68 19.33
N GLN A 185 16.33 6.42 20.30
CA GLN A 185 16.51 7.89 20.39
C GLN A 185 17.97 8.26 20.67
#